data_860fb68ff77aeb5ebec34598d3720db2
#
_entry.id   860fb68ff77aeb5ebec34598d3720db2
#
_cell.length_a   1.000
_cell.length_b   1.000
_cell.length_c   1.000
_cell.angle_alpha   90.00
_cell.angle_beta   90.00
_cell.angle_gamma   90.00
#
_symmetry.space_group_name_H-M   'P 1'
#
loop_
_entity.id
_entity.type
_entity.pdbx_description
1 polymer ?
#
loop_
_entity_poly.entity_id
_entity_poly.type
_entity_poly.pdbx_seq_one_letter_code
_entity_poly.pdbx_strand_id
1 'polypeptide(L)'
;MTGSITLRGFGWRPLGRRAPVVAGLDLRVEPGERVLLAGPSGAGKSTVLRAVAGVLATAGDGDLLGEVETEGRIGLLLQNPGDAVVAERIGRDVAFGLENARVAPDAMWPRVRAALEAVRLPYGVQHPTAALSGGELQRAALAGVLASRADVLLLDEPTSMLDDANAEGVRRCITDVVAESGATLVVVEHRLAPWLDHVDRVVVLGRDGEVVADTDPATFAATMRDDLASAGVWMPGVSAPEPVEPPAALVVPHRRPAPTLEAVALSVDLRRTDMRGTVVAAALREVDATLAPDAVTVLGGPSGAGKSTLLATLGGLQRPTAGEVRGLGMPPHRMRSRALAAVVGWVPQNPEHGFLTTRVRDEVAATSRPVGVDVDVDAVLAHLGLDRLADANPYRLSGGEQRRLALGAALAHRPSVLLLDEPTVGQDRGTWAAVAGWMRAAAHGGAVVAAASHDSALVSCADHVVRLADGRNAVPAPRVEEAR
;
A
#
# COMPACT_ATOMS: atom_id res chain seq x y z
N MET A 1 32.01 7.26 -0.22
CA MET A 1 32.09 7.61 -1.67
C MET A 1 30.66 7.85 -2.11
N THR A 2 30.42 8.87 -2.89
CA THR A 2 29.09 9.20 -3.43
C THR A 2 28.94 8.52 -4.79
N GLY A 3 27.80 7.90 -5.06
CA GLY A 3 27.54 7.23 -6.33
C GLY A 3 26.78 8.11 -7.31
N SER A 4 26.87 7.83 -8.60
CA SER A 4 26.12 8.53 -9.66
C SER A 4 25.20 7.58 -10.42
N ILE A 5 24.21 8.14 -11.10
CA ILE A 5 23.27 7.39 -11.95
C ILE A 5 23.21 8.05 -13.31
N THR A 6 23.31 7.27 -14.39
CA THR A 6 23.14 7.75 -15.76
C THR A 6 22.27 6.77 -16.55
N LEU A 7 21.18 7.27 -17.10
CA LEU A 7 20.32 6.58 -18.04
C LEU A 7 20.43 7.29 -19.39
N ARG A 8 20.66 6.53 -20.47
CA ARG A 8 20.72 7.04 -21.84
C ARG A 8 19.78 6.25 -22.73
N GLY A 9 18.72 6.89 -23.19
CA GLY A 9 17.71 6.26 -24.03
C GLY A 9 17.08 5.02 -23.37
N PHE A 10 17.01 5.00 -22.01
CA PHE A 10 16.53 3.84 -21.28
C PHE A 10 15.08 3.52 -21.62
N GLY A 11 14.83 2.24 -21.91
CA GLY A 11 13.50 1.70 -22.13
C GLY A 11 13.35 0.32 -21.51
N TRP A 12 12.14 0.00 -21.08
CA TRP A 12 11.80 -1.32 -20.55
C TRP A 12 10.45 -1.79 -21.07
N ARG A 13 10.44 -2.96 -21.68
CA ARG A 13 9.24 -3.67 -22.12
C ARG A 13 9.14 -5.03 -21.44
N PRO A 14 8.22 -5.17 -20.46
CA PRO A 14 7.98 -6.47 -19.79
C PRO A 14 7.56 -7.56 -20.79
N LEU A 15 7.96 -8.81 -20.52
CA LEU A 15 7.56 -9.96 -21.33
C LEU A 15 6.03 -10.06 -21.40
N GLY A 16 5.49 -10.20 -22.61
CA GLY A 16 4.04 -10.29 -22.85
C GLY A 16 3.31 -8.95 -22.98
N ARG A 17 3.96 -7.82 -22.72
CA ARG A 17 3.41 -6.48 -23.07
C ARG A 17 3.82 -6.06 -24.48
N ARG A 18 2.88 -5.45 -25.23
CA ARG A 18 3.13 -4.94 -26.58
C ARG A 18 3.87 -3.61 -26.58
N ALA A 19 3.60 -2.75 -25.62
CA ALA A 19 4.22 -1.44 -25.45
C ALA A 19 5.21 -1.45 -24.28
N PRO A 20 6.30 -0.67 -24.35
CA PRO A 20 7.18 -0.44 -23.22
C PRO A 20 6.45 0.30 -22.08
N VAL A 21 6.94 0.13 -20.86
CA VAL A 21 6.51 0.90 -19.68
C VAL A 21 7.27 2.21 -19.60
N VAL A 22 8.53 2.20 -20.03
CA VAL A 22 9.39 3.38 -20.17
C VAL A 22 10.03 3.30 -21.53
N ALA A 23 10.10 4.43 -22.25
CA ALA A 23 10.71 4.49 -23.57
C ALA A 23 11.57 5.75 -23.74
N GLY A 24 12.89 5.55 -23.99
CA GLY A 24 13.79 6.62 -24.35
C GLY A 24 14.10 7.62 -23.23
N LEU A 25 14.11 7.16 -21.95
CA LEU A 25 14.39 8.02 -20.82
C LEU A 25 15.88 8.36 -20.73
N ASP A 26 16.19 9.65 -20.76
CA ASP A 26 17.50 10.20 -20.39
C ASP A 26 17.39 10.85 -19.02
N LEU A 27 18.23 10.40 -18.06
CA LEU A 27 18.25 10.93 -16.70
C LEU A 27 19.66 10.81 -16.15
N ARG A 28 20.16 11.88 -15.54
CA ARG A 28 21.42 11.88 -14.80
C ARG A 28 21.19 12.38 -13.38
N VAL A 29 21.71 11.65 -12.39
CA VAL A 29 21.72 12.04 -10.98
C VAL A 29 23.17 12.12 -10.53
N GLU A 30 23.54 13.30 -10.04
CA GLU A 30 24.90 13.58 -9.63
C GLU A 30 25.22 12.99 -8.25
N PRO A 31 26.50 12.76 -7.93
CA PRO A 31 26.90 12.25 -6.62
C PRO A 31 26.43 13.15 -5.47
N GLY A 32 25.70 12.56 -4.50
CA GLY A 32 25.16 13.27 -3.34
C GLY A 32 23.86 14.04 -3.61
N GLU A 33 23.35 14.04 -4.85
CA GLU A 33 22.08 14.69 -5.21
C GLU A 33 20.89 13.91 -4.61
N ARG A 34 19.88 14.65 -4.15
CA ARG A 34 18.63 14.09 -3.62
C ARG A 34 17.49 14.39 -4.59
N VAL A 35 17.01 13.35 -5.26
CA VAL A 35 15.98 13.46 -6.31
C VAL A 35 14.67 12.84 -5.85
N LEU A 36 13.58 13.59 -5.99
CA LEU A 36 12.22 13.08 -5.89
C LEU A 36 11.71 12.72 -7.30
N LEU A 37 11.48 11.43 -7.55
CA LEU A 37 10.93 10.93 -8.79
C LEU A 37 9.40 10.83 -8.67
N ALA A 38 8.69 11.74 -9.32
CA ALA A 38 7.24 11.88 -9.27
C ALA A 38 6.57 11.44 -10.58
N GLY A 39 5.24 11.34 -10.57
CA GLY A 39 4.43 11.01 -11.75
C GLY A 39 3.24 10.12 -11.40
N PRO A 40 2.27 9.96 -12.32
CA PRO A 40 1.10 9.13 -12.10
C PRO A 40 1.45 7.64 -11.89
N SER A 41 0.48 6.85 -11.42
CA SER A 41 0.63 5.40 -11.34
C SER A 41 0.82 4.82 -12.75
N GLY A 42 1.76 3.88 -12.87
CA GLY A 42 2.09 3.28 -14.16
C GLY A 42 3.11 4.06 -15.02
N ALA A 43 3.56 5.24 -14.59
CA ALA A 43 4.59 6.05 -15.29
C ALA A 43 6.00 5.40 -15.32
N GLY A 44 6.18 4.23 -14.70
CA GLY A 44 7.46 3.52 -14.74
C GLY A 44 8.45 3.90 -13.63
N LYS A 45 8.06 4.68 -12.61
CA LYS A 45 8.95 5.10 -11.51
C LYS A 45 9.69 3.93 -10.84
N SER A 46 8.95 2.93 -10.35
CA SER A 46 9.53 1.71 -9.76
C SER A 46 10.36 0.90 -10.76
N THR A 47 9.99 0.96 -12.05
CA THR A 47 10.76 0.35 -13.13
C THR A 47 12.14 1.01 -13.28
N VAL A 48 12.18 2.34 -13.20
CA VAL A 48 13.45 3.10 -13.21
C VAL A 48 14.32 2.71 -12.02
N LEU A 49 13.77 2.68 -10.79
CA LEU A 49 14.55 2.26 -9.61
C LEU A 49 15.11 0.83 -9.75
N ARG A 50 14.29 -0.11 -10.24
CA ARG A 50 14.73 -1.50 -10.47
C ARG A 50 15.77 -1.63 -11.58
N ALA A 51 15.69 -0.78 -12.61
CA ALA A 51 16.70 -0.73 -13.67
C ALA A 51 18.05 -0.25 -13.12
N VAL A 52 18.04 0.88 -12.39
CA VAL A 52 19.25 1.45 -11.73
C VAL A 52 19.86 0.45 -10.76
N ALA A 53 19.03 -0.31 -10.02
CA ALA A 53 19.50 -1.37 -9.12
C ALA A 53 19.99 -2.64 -9.84
N GLY A 54 19.92 -2.71 -11.18
CA GLY A 54 20.35 -3.87 -11.96
C GLY A 54 19.39 -5.07 -11.90
N VAL A 55 18.24 -4.94 -11.22
CA VAL A 55 17.28 -6.05 -11.02
C VAL A 55 16.67 -6.48 -12.36
N LEU A 56 16.31 -5.53 -13.23
CA LEU A 56 15.67 -5.84 -14.52
C LEU A 56 16.62 -6.59 -15.47
N ALA A 57 17.91 -6.28 -15.45
CA ALA A 57 18.91 -6.94 -16.28
C ALA A 57 19.12 -8.41 -15.89
N THR A 58 18.92 -8.75 -14.62
CA THR A 58 19.14 -10.11 -14.10
C THR A 58 17.90 -10.99 -14.13
N ALA A 59 16.70 -10.40 -14.08
CA ALA A 59 15.43 -11.14 -13.99
C ALA A 59 15.02 -11.81 -15.31
N GLY A 60 15.48 -11.30 -16.47
CA GLY A 60 15.12 -11.87 -17.78
C GLY A 60 13.64 -11.74 -18.16
N ASP A 61 12.90 -10.88 -17.46
CA ASP A 61 11.45 -10.74 -17.59
C ASP A 61 10.99 -9.71 -18.63
N GLY A 62 11.88 -9.25 -19.52
CA GLY A 62 11.57 -8.25 -20.53
C GLY A 62 12.78 -7.81 -21.35
N ASP A 63 12.55 -6.83 -22.22
CA ASP A 63 13.58 -6.22 -23.06
C ASP A 63 14.03 -4.89 -22.44
N LEU A 64 15.33 -4.80 -22.13
CA LEU A 64 15.98 -3.57 -21.71
C LEU A 64 16.58 -2.90 -22.94
N LEU A 65 16.27 -1.62 -23.15
CA LEU A 65 16.75 -0.77 -24.24
C LEU A 65 17.58 0.37 -23.65
N GLY A 66 18.53 0.88 -24.43
CA GLY A 66 19.44 1.94 -23.98
C GLY A 66 20.48 1.47 -22.96
N GLU A 67 21.03 2.40 -22.22
CA GLU A 67 22.12 2.17 -21.26
C GLU A 67 21.70 2.61 -19.86
N VAL A 68 22.11 1.81 -18.86
CA VAL A 68 21.95 2.11 -17.42
C VAL A 68 23.30 1.95 -16.76
N GLU A 69 23.86 3.04 -16.29
CA GLU A 69 25.13 3.07 -15.57
C GLU A 69 24.91 3.57 -14.14
N THR A 70 25.43 2.85 -13.16
CA THR A 70 25.38 3.27 -11.75
C THR A 70 26.74 3.02 -11.11
N GLU A 71 27.29 4.06 -10.49
CA GLU A 71 28.53 3.99 -9.73
C GLU A 71 28.20 3.89 -8.24
N GLY A 72 28.99 3.07 -7.52
CA GLY A 72 28.81 2.88 -6.07
C GLY A 72 27.92 1.69 -5.71
N ARG A 73 27.78 1.48 -4.40
CA ARG A 73 26.91 0.42 -3.85
C ARG A 73 25.48 0.91 -3.76
N ILE A 74 24.54 0.10 -4.18
CA ILE A 74 23.13 0.43 -4.25
C ILE A 74 22.40 -0.21 -3.07
N GLY A 75 21.57 0.58 -2.40
CA GLY A 75 20.54 0.11 -1.47
C GLY A 75 19.16 0.35 -2.08
N LEU A 76 18.40 -0.71 -2.31
CA LEU A 76 17.04 -0.64 -2.87
C LEU A 76 16.01 -1.01 -1.82
N LEU A 77 15.07 -0.11 -1.54
CA LEU A 77 13.84 -0.41 -0.80
C LEU A 77 12.71 -0.63 -1.82
N LEU A 78 12.06 -1.78 -1.75
CA LEU A 78 10.91 -2.12 -2.60
C LEU A 78 9.61 -1.57 -2.02
N GLN A 79 8.65 -1.26 -2.89
CA GLN A 79 7.31 -0.78 -2.54
C GLN A 79 6.57 -1.74 -1.61
N ASN A 80 6.64 -3.06 -1.88
CA ASN A 80 6.08 -4.08 -1.01
C ASN A 80 7.18 -4.68 -0.12
N PRO A 81 7.23 -4.36 1.18
CA PRO A 81 8.27 -4.85 2.06
C PRO A 81 8.25 -6.38 2.26
N GLY A 82 7.09 -7.03 2.02
CA GLY A 82 6.95 -8.48 2.08
C GLY A 82 7.84 -9.21 1.06
N ASP A 83 8.08 -8.60 -0.09
CA ASP A 83 8.91 -9.18 -1.16
C ASP A 83 10.41 -9.16 -0.83
N ALA A 84 10.81 -8.36 0.14
CA ALA A 84 12.20 -8.22 0.57
C ALA A 84 12.56 -9.13 1.75
N VAL A 85 11.61 -9.81 2.38
CA VAL A 85 11.86 -10.65 3.55
C VAL A 85 12.56 -11.94 3.15
N VAL A 86 13.76 -12.14 3.67
CA VAL A 86 14.59 -13.33 3.40
C VAL A 86 14.83 -14.20 4.63
N ALA A 87 14.58 -13.68 5.84
CA ALA A 87 14.85 -14.40 7.08
C ALA A 87 13.68 -14.34 8.08
N GLU A 88 13.56 -15.38 8.91
CA GLU A 88 12.51 -15.51 9.93
C GLU A 88 12.67 -14.57 11.12
N ARG A 89 13.83 -13.93 11.28
CA ARG A 89 14.16 -13.02 12.39
C ARG A 89 14.64 -11.67 11.87
N ILE A 90 14.14 -10.59 12.48
CA ILE A 90 14.42 -9.21 12.05
C ILE A 90 15.94 -8.97 11.95
N GLY A 91 16.71 -9.38 12.96
CA GLY A 91 18.15 -9.14 12.96
C GLY A 91 18.88 -9.86 11.83
N ARG A 92 18.44 -11.07 11.48
CA ARG A 92 19.04 -11.83 10.35
C ARG A 92 18.60 -11.25 9.02
N ASP A 93 17.37 -10.79 8.93
CA ASP A 93 16.84 -10.15 7.74
C ASP A 93 17.60 -8.86 7.41
N VAL A 94 17.75 -7.98 8.41
CA VAL A 94 18.55 -6.74 8.28
C VAL A 94 20.05 -7.03 8.02
N ALA A 95 20.58 -8.14 8.58
CA ALA A 95 21.99 -8.52 8.40
C ALA A 95 22.28 -9.10 7.01
N PHE A 96 21.27 -9.58 6.28
CA PHE A 96 21.44 -10.32 5.02
C PHE A 96 22.29 -9.58 3.98
N GLY A 97 22.01 -8.28 3.75
CA GLY A 97 22.82 -7.45 2.84
C GLY A 97 24.27 -7.29 3.30
N LEU A 98 24.51 -7.22 4.61
CA LEU A 98 25.84 -7.12 5.20
C LEU A 98 26.60 -8.46 5.10
N GLU A 99 25.93 -9.57 5.28
CA GLU A 99 26.50 -10.93 5.08
C GLU A 99 26.94 -11.10 3.62
N ASN A 100 26.10 -10.69 2.65
CA ASN A 100 26.44 -10.73 1.23
C ASN A 100 27.64 -9.81 0.89
N ALA A 101 27.75 -8.68 1.56
CA ALA A 101 28.89 -7.75 1.45
C ALA A 101 30.12 -8.22 2.24
N ARG A 102 30.08 -9.41 2.85
CA ARG A 102 31.17 -10.02 3.65
C ARG A 102 31.64 -9.13 4.80
N VAL A 103 30.73 -8.37 5.42
CA VAL A 103 31.02 -7.59 6.62
C VAL A 103 31.27 -8.53 7.80
N ALA A 104 32.39 -8.34 8.51
CA ALA A 104 32.74 -9.15 9.66
C ALA A 104 31.66 -9.08 10.76
N PRO A 105 31.35 -10.18 11.47
CA PRO A 105 30.28 -10.24 12.49
C PRO A 105 30.41 -9.15 13.55
N ASP A 106 31.62 -8.83 14.01
CA ASP A 106 31.86 -7.81 15.04
C ASP A 106 31.49 -6.40 14.58
N ALA A 107 31.59 -6.11 13.27
CA ALA A 107 31.17 -4.86 12.67
C ALA A 107 29.70 -4.90 12.22
N MET A 108 29.17 -6.05 11.86
CA MET A 108 27.82 -6.25 11.33
C MET A 108 26.74 -6.03 12.38
N TRP A 109 26.82 -6.72 13.53
CA TRP A 109 25.77 -6.66 14.55
C TRP A 109 25.56 -5.27 15.19
N PRO A 110 26.61 -4.45 15.44
CA PRO A 110 26.43 -3.06 15.82
C PRO A 110 25.64 -2.24 14.79
N ARG A 111 25.92 -2.42 13.49
CA ARG A 111 25.19 -1.74 12.38
C ARG A 111 23.74 -2.15 12.34
N VAL A 112 23.45 -3.45 12.47
CA VAL A 112 22.08 -3.99 12.52
C VAL A 112 21.28 -3.35 13.65
N ARG A 113 21.85 -3.29 14.85
CA ARG A 113 21.16 -2.68 16.01
C ARG A 113 20.94 -1.18 15.82
N ALA A 114 21.95 -0.45 15.36
CA ALA A 114 21.83 0.98 15.10
C ALA A 114 20.77 1.29 14.04
N ALA A 115 20.70 0.48 12.96
CA ALA A 115 19.69 0.65 11.92
C ALA A 115 18.27 0.37 12.43
N LEU A 116 18.08 -0.66 13.25
CA LEU A 116 16.78 -0.97 13.86
C LEU A 116 16.31 0.13 14.83
N GLU A 117 17.25 0.71 15.59
CA GLU A 117 16.99 1.85 16.48
C GLU A 117 16.62 3.11 15.68
N ALA A 118 17.37 3.41 14.61
CA ALA A 118 17.13 4.56 13.74
C ALA A 118 15.71 4.56 13.14
N VAL A 119 15.21 3.39 12.71
CA VAL A 119 13.85 3.25 12.21
C VAL A 119 12.80 3.06 13.32
N ARG A 120 13.18 3.19 14.58
CA ARG A 120 12.29 3.09 15.77
C ARG A 120 11.49 1.80 15.84
N LEU A 121 12.11 0.67 15.53
CA LEU A 121 11.49 -0.64 15.77
C LEU A 121 11.67 -1.02 17.24
N PRO A 122 10.56 -1.26 17.99
CA PRO A 122 10.64 -1.53 19.43
C PRO A 122 11.06 -2.96 19.78
N TYR A 123 11.50 -3.73 18.79
CA TYR A 123 11.77 -5.16 18.91
C TYR A 123 13.27 -5.47 18.89
N GLY A 124 13.65 -6.51 19.65
CA GLY A 124 15.01 -7.03 19.58
C GLY A 124 15.27 -7.84 18.29
N VAL A 125 16.54 -8.06 17.96
CA VAL A 125 16.98 -8.78 16.75
C VAL A 125 16.41 -10.19 16.57
N GLN A 126 15.92 -10.81 17.65
CA GLN A 126 15.31 -12.14 17.62
C GLN A 126 13.79 -12.14 17.36
N HIS A 127 13.18 -10.97 17.20
CA HIS A 127 11.75 -10.89 16.93
C HIS A 127 11.41 -11.50 15.55
N PRO A 128 10.34 -12.29 15.42
CA PRO A 128 9.97 -12.91 14.15
C PRO A 128 9.50 -11.86 13.13
N THR A 129 10.05 -11.91 11.91
CA THR A 129 9.64 -11.02 10.79
C THR A 129 8.16 -11.15 10.48
N ALA A 130 7.64 -12.37 10.46
CA ALA A 130 6.25 -12.64 10.19
C ALA A 130 5.29 -12.17 11.32
N ALA A 131 5.78 -11.61 12.45
CA ALA A 131 4.96 -10.99 13.51
C ALA A 131 4.82 -9.48 13.33
N LEU A 132 5.49 -8.89 12.34
CA LEU A 132 5.45 -7.47 12.06
C LEU A 132 4.17 -7.10 11.32
N SER A 133 3.60 -5.95 11.65
CA SER A 133 2.62 -5.28 10.80
C SER A 133 3.27 -4.79 9.50
N GLY A 134 2.47 -4.45 8.49
CA GLY A 134 3.00 -3.95 7.21
C GLY A 134 3.94 -2.74 7.37
N GLY A 135 3.57 -1.77 8.21
CA GLY A 135 4.42 -0.61 8.47
C GLY A 135 5.69 -0.92 9.28
N GLU A 136 5.64 -1.89 10.20
CA GLU A 136 6.83 -2.37 10.91
C GLU A 136 7.75 -3.15 9.98
N LEU A 137 7.19 -3.93 9.06
CA LEU A 137 7.95 -4.66 8.05
C LEU A 137 8.64 -3.70 7.09
N GLN A 138 7.97 -2.61 6.68
CA GLN A 138 8.57 -1.56 5.87
C GLN A 138 9.75 -0.88 6.57
N ARG A 139 9.62 -0.57 7.86
CA ARG A 139 10.72 -0.05 8.67
C ARG A 139 11.87 -1.05 8.83
N ALA A 140 11.56 -2.35 8.96
CA ALA A 140 12.59 -3.39 9.01
C ALA A 140 13.37 -3.50 7.69
N ALA A 141 12.66 -3.47 6.54
CA ALA A 141 13.28 -3.45 5.22
C ALA A 141 14.17 -2.20 5.02
N LEU A 142 13.68 -1.02 5.43
CA LEU A 142 14.48 0.21 5.42
C LEU A 142 15.73 0.08 6.29
N ALA A 143 15.64 -0.52 7.49
CA ALA A 143 16.80 -0.77 8.34
C ALA A 143 17.87 -1.61 7.62
N GLY A 144 17.45 -2.62 6.83
CA GLY A 144 18.37 -3.41 5.99
C GLY A 144 19.12 -2.57 4.96
N VAL A 145 18.39 -1.66 4.29
CA VAL A 145 18.97 -0.72 3.33
C VAL A 145 19.96 0.23 4.02
N LEU A 146 19.58 0.86 5.13
CA LEU A 146 20.43 1.80 5.87
C LEU A 146 21.67 1.14 6.48
N ALA A 147 21.54 -0.09 7.00
CA ALA A 147 22.66 -0.85 7.55
C ALA A 147 23.76 -1.10 6.50
N SER A 148 23.40 -1.22 5.22
CA SER A 148 24.33 -1.48 4.12
C SER A 148 25.33 -0.34 3.89
N ARG A 149 25.00 0.89 4.32
CA ARG A 149 25.76 2.12 4.03
C ARG A 149 26.01 2.27 2.54
N ALA A 150 24.95 2.15 1.76
CA ALA A 150 24.99 2.28 0.31
C ALA A 150 25.43 3.69 -0.12
N ASP A 151 26.09 3.79 -1.27
CA ASP A 151 26.52 5.06 -1.87
C ASP A 151 25.35 5.71 -2.66
N VAL A 152 24.38 4.86 -3.11
CA VAL A 152 23.13 5.26 -3.76
C VAL A 152 21.96 4.60 -3.04
N LEU A 153 21.01 5.39 -2.58
CA LEU A 153 19.76 4.95 -1.95
C LEU A 153 18.59 5.12 -2.92
N LEU A 154 17.94 4.02 -3.25
CA LEU A 154 16.77 3.96 -4.12
C LEU A 154 15.58 3.54 -3.26
N LEU A 155 14.63 4.44 -3.03
CA LEU A 155 13.52 4.21 -2.11
C LEU A 155 12.18 4.29 -2.84
N ASP A 156 11.51 3.15 -2.96
CA ASP A 156 10.20 3.05 -3.62
C ASP A 156 9.08 3.12 -2.56
N GLU A 157 8.45 4.27 -2.44
CA GLU A 157 7.38 4.61 -1.51
C GLU A 157 7.69 4.25 -0.03
N PRO A 158 8.78 4.79 0.54
CA PRO A 158 9.24 4.41 1.89
C PRO A 158 8.26 4.74 3.01
N THR A 159 7.26 5.61 2.76
CA THR A 159 6.30 6.06 3.79
C THR A 159 4.85 5.68 3.51
N SER A 160 4.54 5.02 2.39
CA SER A 160 3.16 4.78 1.92
C SER A 160 2.29 3.92 2.85
N MET A 161 2.90 2.98 3.62
CA MET A 161 2.19 2.08 4.55
C MET A 161 2.17 2.59 6.01
N LEU A 162 2.62 3.82 6.25
CA LEU A 162 2.79 4.38 7.58
C LEU A 162 1.75 5.46 7.86
N ASP A 163 1.31 5.54 9.11
CA ASP A 163 0.58 6.71 9.59
C ASP A 163 1.51 7.95 9.61
N ASP A 164 0.94 9.15 9.68
CA ASP A 164 1.68 10.41 9.54
C ASP A 164 2.84 10.55 10.53
N ALA A 165 2.68 10.08 11.78
CA ALA A 165 3.72 10.18 12.80
C ALA A 165 4.91 9.23 12.52
N ASN A 166 4.61 8.00 12.09
CA ASN A 166 5.63 7.04 11.70
C ASN A 166 6.29 7.45 10.37
N ALA A 167 5.53 7.95 9.40
CA ALA A 167 6.03 8.46 8.12
C ALA A 167 7.03 9.61 8.33
N GLU A 168 6.71 10.56 9.21
CA GLU A 168 7.61 11.66 9.58
C GLU A 168 8.90 11.15 10.24
N GLY A 169 8.79 10.17 11.14
CA GLY A 169 9.95 9.57 11.79
C GLY A 169 10.88 8.86 10.79
N VAL A 170 10.32 8.14 9.82
CA VAL A 170 11.07 7.46 8.75
C VAL A 170 11.73 8.48 7.84
N ARG A 171 11.02 9.53 7.43
CA ARG A 171 11.55 10.59 6.58
C ARG A 171 12.77 11.28 7.20
N ARG A 172 12.67 11.68 8.47
CA ARG A 172 13.82 12.23 9.22
C ARG A 172 14.98 11.25 9.27
N CYS A 173 14.73 9.99 9.58
CA CYS A 173 15.80 8.98 9.61
C CYS A 173 16.53 8.88 8.26
N ILE A 174 15.80 8.87 7.14
CA ILE A 174 16.39 8.84 5.80
C ILE A 174 17.22 10.11 5.54
N THR A 175 16.65 11.28 5.82
CA THR A 175 17.34 12.57 5.58
C THR A 175 18.59 12.74 6.44
N ASP A 176 18.55 12.32 7.70
CA ASP A 176 19.71 12.35 8.60
C ASP A 176 20.83 11.43 8.08
N VAL A 177 20.50 10.20 7.70
CA VAL A 177 21.49 9.26 7.13
C VAL A 177 22.08 9.78 5.82
N VAL A 178 21.28 10.37 4.94
CA VAL A 178 21.75 10.96 3.68
C VAL A 178 22.67 12.16 3.95
N ALA A 179 22.28 13.04 4.89
CA ALA A 179 23.09 14.20 5.26
C ALA A 179 24.44 13.80 5.89
N GLU A 180 24.47 12.76 6.72
CA GLU A 180 25.70 12.26 7.37
C GLU A 180 26.60 11.51 6.39
N SER A 181 26.04 10.70 5.48
CA SER A 181 26.82 9.85 4.58
C SER A 181 27.21 10.54 3.27
N GLY A 182 26.49 11.58 2.87
CA GLY A 182 26.58 12.19 1.54
C GLY A 182 26.06 11.27 0.42
N ALA A 183 25.29 10.23 0.74
CA ALA A 183 24.76 9.29 -0.26
C ALA A 183 23.81 9.98 -1.24
N THR A 184 23.83 9.53 -2.48
CA THR A 184 22.86 9.92 -3.51
C THR A 184 21.51 9.30 -3.17
N LEU A 185 20.42 10.08 -3.25
CA LEU A 185 19.07 9.63 -2.94
C LEU A 185 18.16 9.77 -4.16
N VAL A 186 17.47 8.69 -4.53
CA VAL A 186 16.30 8.76 -5.40
C VAL A 186 15.13 8.18 -4.65
N VAL A 187 14.14 9.01 -4.36
CA VAL A 187 12.91 8.61 -3.67
C VAL A 187 11.72 8.74 -4.59
N VAL A 188 10.89 7.71 -4.62
CA VAL A 188 9.57 7.70 -5.27
C VAL A 188 8.51 7.81 -4.20
N GLU A 189 7.58 8.72 -4.35
CA GLU A 189 6.43 8.87 -3.46
C GLU A 189 5.19 9.37 -4.18
N HIS A 190 4.01 9.05 -3.62
CA HIS A 190 2.75 9.58 -4.12
C HIS A 190 2.40 10.92 -3.45
N ARG A 191 2.64 11.06 -2.15
CA ARG A 191 2.45 12.31 -1.40
C ARG A 191 3.74 13.11 -1.39
N LEU A 192 3.85 14.05 -2.33
CA LEU A 192 5.11 14.76 -2.59
C LEU A 192 5.42 15.84 -1.55
N ALA A 193 4.38 16.51 -1.01
CA ALA A 193 4.53 17.66 -0.13
C ALA A 193 5.57 17.46 1.00
N PRO A 194 5.53 16.35 1.76
CA PRO A 194 6.46 16.17 2.88
C PRO A 194 7.92 15.95 2.47
N TRP A 195 8.19 15.73 1.18
CA TRP A 195 9.54 15.49 0.68
C TRP A 195 10.20 16.73 0.04
N LEU A 196 9.40 17.74 -0.35
CA LEU A 196 9.91 18.91 -1.09
C LEU A 196 11.00 19.68 -0.34
N ASP A 197 10.95 19.74 0.99
CA ASP A 197 11.98 20.39 1.82
C ASP A 197 13.24 19.54 2.03
N HIS A 198 13.23 18.29 1.53
CA HIS A 198 14.29 17.31 1.79
C HIS A 198 15.05 16.87 0.53
N VAL A 199 14.65 17.35 -0.64
CA VAL A 199 15.26 17.01 -1.93
C VAL A 199 15.78 18.25 -2.64
N ASP A 200 16.75 18.05 -3.54
CA ASP A 200 17.37 19.12 -4.30
C ASP A 200 16.67 19.32 -5.66
N ARG A 201 16.02 18.26 -6.17
CA ARG A 201 15.47 18.22 -7.51
C ARG A 201 14.21 17.32 -7.57
N VAL A 202 13.26 17.71 -8.38
CA VAL A 202 12.04 16.94 -8.68
C VAL A 202 12.04 16.59 -10.16
N VAL A 203 12.00 15.31 -10.47
CA VAL A 203 11.84 14.78 -11.84
C VAL A 203 10.46 14.15 -11.95
N VAL A 204 9.68 14.59 -12.93
CA VAL A 204 8.31 14.09 -13.14
C VAL A 204 8.28 13.25 -14.41
N LEU A 205 7.86 12.00 -14.27
CA LEU A 205 7.58 11.12 -15.39
C LEU A 205 6.11 11.24 -15.81
N GLY A 206 5.88 11.33 -17.11
CA GLY A 206 4.56 11.22 -17.73
C GLY A 206 4.09 9.76 -17.86
N ARG A 207 2.93 9.56 -18.47
CA ARG A 207 2.30 8.21 -18.57
C ARG A 207 3.09 7.21 -19.41
N ASP A 208 3.87 7.69 -20.37
CA ASP A 208 4.70 6.88 -21.27
C ASP A 208 6.17 6.81 -20.81
N GLY A 209 6.44 7.27 -19.58
CA GLY A 209 7.77 7.27 -18.97
C GLY A 209 8.71 8.38 -19.46
N GLU A 210 8.20 9.36 -20.22
CA GLU A 210 8.94 10.55 -20.62
C GLU A 210 9.13 11.53 -19.46
N VAL A 211 10.19 12.35 -19.48
CA VAL A 211 10.37 13.43 -18.50
C VAL A 211 9.49 14.61 -18.89
N VAL A 212 8.48 14.90 -18.07
CA VAL A 212 7.54 16.04 -18.25
C VAL A 212 8.07 17.29 -17.56
N ALA A 213 8.79 17.10 -16.45
CA ALA A 213 9.43 18.18 -15.71
C ALA A 213 10.70 17.69 -15.01
N ASP A 214 11.63 18.61 -14.92
CA ASP A 214 12.91 18.42 -14.27
C ASP A 214 13.34 19.78 -13.69
N THR A 215 13.15 19.99 -12.39
CA THR A 215 13.24 21.33 -11.78
C THR A 215 13.51 21.25 -10.28
N ASP A 216 13.82 22.39 -9.68
CA ASP A 216 13.93 22.52 -8.21
C ASP A 216 12.56 22.46 -7.51
N PRO A 217 12.50 22.08 -6.22
CA PRO A 217 11.24 21.90 -5.50
C PRO A 217 10.37 23.16 -5.39
N ALA A 218 10.96 24.35 -5.34
CA ALA A 218 10.21 25.62 -5.21
C ALA A 218 9.50 25.95 -6.52
N THR A 219 10.22 25.85 -7.64
CA THR A 219 9.65 26.01 -9.00
C THR A 219 8.57 24.95 -9.26
N PHE A 220 8.84 23.70 -8.89
CA PHE A 220 7.87 22.60 -8.99
C PHE A 220 6.55 22.95 -8.28
N ALA A 221 6.62 23.34 -7.00
CA ALA A 221 5.44 23.65 -6.21
C ALA A 221 4.66 24.85 -6.74
N ALA A 222 5.36 25.83 -7.35
CA ALA A 222 4.74 27.06 -7.87
C ALA A 222 4.10 26.88 -9.26
N THR A 223 4.67 26.04 -10.14
CA THR A 223 4.31 26.06 -11.57
C THR A 223 3.53 24.83 -12.04
N MET A 224 3.67 23.67 -11.36
CA MET A 224 3.15 22.40 -11.88
C MET A 224 1.94 21.84 -11.10
N ARG A 225 1.43 22.62 -10.14
CA ARG A 225 0.41 22.17 -9.18
C ARG A 225 -0.84 21.61 -9.85
N ASP A 226 -1.47 22.40 -10.71
CA ASP A 226 -2.79 22.07 -11.27
C ASP A 226 -2.68 21.03 -12.38
N ASP A 227 -1.64 21.12 -13.21
CA ASP A 227 -1.38 20.16 -14.29
C ASP A 227 -1.11 18.76 -13.75
N LEU A 228 -0.25 18.65 -12.74
CA LEU A 228 0.07 17.36 -12.13
C LEU A 228 -1.07 16.80 -11.28
N ALA A 229 -1.83 17.65 -10.59
CA ALA A 229 -3.03 17.22 -9.90
C ALA A 229 -4.05 16.63 -10.87
N SER A 230 -4.21 17.23 -12.05
CA SER A 230 -5.06 16.73 -13.13
C SER A 230 -4.51 15.45 -13.76
N ALA A 231 -3.19 15.28 -13.80
CA ALA A 231 -2.52 14.05 -14.23
C ALA A 231 -2.57 12.91 -13.20
N GLY A 232 -3.12 13.15 -12.01
CA GLY A 232 -3.30 12.15 -10.96
C GLY A 232 -2.26 12.18 -9.85
N VAL A 233 -1.38 13.17 -9.80
CA VAL A 233 -0.36 13.30 -8.75
C VAL A 233 -0.93 14.05 -7.54
N TRP A 234 -0.62 13.59 -6.31
CA TRP A 234 -1.00 14.28 -5.09
C TRP A 234 -0.12 15.51 -4.86
N MET A 235 -0.69 16.69 -5.08
CA MET A 235 -0.01 17.96 -4.95
C MET A 235 -0.33 18.67 -3.64
N PRO A 236 0.65 19.43 -3.08
CA PRO A 236 0.41 20.25 -1.88
C PRO A 236 -0.75 21.22 -2.05
N GLY A 237 -1.64 21.29 -1.05
CA GLY A 237 -2.75 22.24 -1.04
C GLY A 237 -3.84 22.00 -2.10
N VAL A 238 -3.83 20.86 -2.78
CA VAL A 238 -4.91 20.42 -3.66
C VAL A 238 -5.82 19.45 -2.91
N SER A 239 -7.12 19.72 -2.88
CA SER A 239 -8.11 18.87 -2.24
C SER A 239 -8.13 17.47 -2.85
N ALA A 240 -8.61 16.48 -2.08
CA ALA A 240 -8.88 15.16 -2.62
C ALA A 240 -9.82 15.24 -3.84
N PRO A 241 -9.65 14.38 -4.84
CA PRO A 241 -10.53 14.39 -5.99
C PRO A 241 -11.94 13.91 -5.58
N GLU A 242 -12.95 14.38 -6.30
CA GLU A 242 -14.30 13.85 -6.13
C GLU A 242 -14.34 12.35 -6.47
N PRO A 243 -15.03 11.54 -5.66
CA PRO A 243 -15.24 10.13 -5.94
C PRO A 243 -15.95 9.90 -7.27
N VAL A 244 -15.44 9.01 -8.11
CA VAL A 244 -16.02 8.63 -9.41
C VAL A 244 -16.84 7.37 -9.23
N GLU A 245 -18.16 7.52 -9.20
CA GLU A 245 -19.06 6.38 -8.98
C GLU A 245 -19.24 5.53 -10.24
N PRO A 246 -19.17 4.19 -10.10
CA PRO A 246 -19.53 3.27 -11.20
C PRO A 246 -21.05 3.23 -11.42
N PRO A 247 -21.49 2.68 -12.58
CA PRO A 247 -22.93 2.42 -12.80
C PRO A 247 -23.52 1.58 -11.68
N ALA A 248 -24.72 1.96 -11.19
CA ALA A 248 -25.40 1.30 -10.09
C ALA A 248 -25.60 -0.22 -10.31
N ALA A 249 -25.74 -0.66 -11.56
CA ALA A 249 -25.88 -2.07 -11.90
C ALA A 249 -24.67 -2.94 -11.48
N LEU A 250 -23.49 -2.33 -11.32
CA LEU A 250 -22.26 -3.03 -10.91
C LEU A 250 -22.13 -3.17 -9.39
N VAL A 251 -22.83 -2.36 -8.60
CA VAL A 251 -22.61 -2.28 -7.14
C VAL A 251 -23.83 -2.58 -6.28
N VAL A 252 -25.04 -2.47 -6.84
CA VAL A 252 -26.29 -2.76 -6.09
C VAL A 252 -26.27 -4.20 -5.58
N PRO A 253 -26.41 -4.46 -4.26
CA PRO A 253 -26.35 -5.78 -3.69
C PRO A 253 -27.32 -6.78 -4.33
N HIS A 254 -26.82 -8.00 -4.62
CA HIS A 254 -27.64 -9.08 -5.15
C HIS A 254 -28.70 -9.55 -4.12
N ARG A 255 -28.36 -9.48 -2.83
CA ARG A 255 -29.25 -9.84 -1.73
C ARG A 255 -29.63 -8.61 -0.93
N ARG A 256 -30.92 -8.33 -0.79
CA ARG A 256 -31.46 -7.20 -0.02
C ARG A 256 -32.53 -7.69 0.96
N PRO A 257 -32.76 -6.97 2.08
CA PRO A 257 -31.97 -5.84 2.57
C PRO A 257 -30.59 -6.27 3.08
N ALA A 258 -29.62 -5.36 3.05
CA ALA A 258 -28.34 -5.56 3.75
C ALA A 258 -28.60 -5.44 5.26
N PRO A 259 -27.99 -6.32 6.08
CA PRO A 259 -28.14 -6.25 7.52
C PRO A 259 -27.29 -5.10 8.10
N THR A 260 -27.70 -4.53 9.23
CA THR A 260 -26.75 -3.81 10.09
C THR A 260 -25.77 -4.81 10.66
N LEU A 261 -24.47 -4.54 10.54
CA LEU A 261 -23.42 -5.40 11.08
C LEU A 261 -22.89 -4.79 12.38
N GLU A 262 -22.89 -5.56 13.45
CA GLU A 262 -22.49 -5.08 14.79
C GLU A 262 -21.39 -5.93 15.37
N ALA A 263 -20.37 -5.26 15.93
CA ALA A 263 -19.42 -5.84 16.89
C ALA A 263 -19.91 -5.51 18.30
N VAL A 264 -20.07 -6.50 19.17
CA VAL A 264 -20.55 -6.33 20.53
C VAL A 264 -19.52 -6.87 21.51
N ALA A 265 -18.92 -5.97 22.30
CA ALA A 265 -17.86 -6.24 23.30
C ALA A 265 -16.76 -7.17 22.73
N LEU A 266 -16.33 -6.90 21.50
CA LEU A 266 -15.49 -7.80 20.70
C LEU A 266 -14.05 -7.80 21.22
N SER A 267 -13.54 -8.96 21.58
CA SER A 267 -12.14 -9.16 21.98
C SER A 267 -11.48 -10.21 21.10
N VAL A 268 -10.23 -9.97 20.71
CA VAL A 268 -9.45 -10.86 19.86
C VAL A 268 -8.04 -10.99 20.37
N ASP A 269 -7.63 -12.23 20.67
CA ASP A 269 -6.26 -12.60 20.94
C ASP A 269 -5.66 -13.27 19.72
N LEU A 270 -4.59 -12.70 19.18
CA LEU A 270 -3.79 -13.31 18.14
C LEU A 270 -2.80 -14.26 18.77
N ARG A 271 -2.94 -15.55 18.46
CA ARG A 271 -2.06 -16.62 18.94
C ARG A 271 -1.10 -17.02 17.87
N ARG A 272 0.18 -16.98 18.19
CA ARG A 272 1.23 -17.45 17.34
C ARG A 272 2.04 -18.51 18.04
N THR A 273 2.08 -19.71 17.47
CA THR A 273 2.87 -20.82 17.98
C THR A 273 4.08 -21.03 17.09
N ASP A 274 5.28 -21.01 17.67
CA ASP A 274 6.52 -21.45 17.05
C ASP A 274 7.15 -22.60 17.85
N MET A 275 8.32 -23.08 17.43
CA MET A 275 9.04 -24.16 18.13
C MET A 275 9.47 -23.80 19.56
N ARG A 276 9.36 -22.55 19.98
CA ARG A 276 9.73 -22.02 21.31
C ARG A 276 8.55 -21.78 22.22
N GLY A 277 7.31 -21.90 21.70
CA GLY A 277 6.09 -21.73 22.48
C GLY A 277 5.00 -20.91 21.76
N THR A 278 3.96 -20.56 22.50
CA THR A 278 2.85 -19.75 22.00
C THR A 278 2.94 -18.35 22.59
N VAL A 279 3.02 -17.35 21.70
CA VAL A 279 2.88 -15.94 22.07
C VAL A 279 1.43 -15.53 21.82
N VAL A 280 0.82 -14.87 22.80
CA VAL A 280 -0.54 -14.34 22.71
C VAL A 280 -0.46 -12.82 22.81
N ALA A 281 -0.97 -12.13 21.78
CA ALA A 281 -1.09 -10.68 21.76
C ALA A 281 -2.56 -10.29 21.67
N ALA A 282 -3.05 -9.48 22.61
CA ALA A 282 -4.41 -8.96 22.56
C ALA A 282 -4.48 -7.86 21.49
N ALA A 283 -5.17 -8.15 20.39
CA ALA A 283 -5.35 -7.21 19.27
C ALA A 283 -6.61 -6.33 19.45
N LEU A 284 -7.67 -6.86 20.06
CA LEU A 284 -8.88 -6.12 20.39
C LEU A 284 -9.34 -6.43 21.82
N ARG A 285 -9.92 -5.45 22.50
CA ARG A 285 -10.44 -5.53 23.86
C ARG A 285 -11.76 -4.79 23.97
N GLU A 286 -12.86 -5.55 24.08
CA GLU A 286 -14.23 -5.03 24.31
C GLU A 286 -14.60 -3.91 23.34
N VAL A 287 -14.35 -4.13 22.02
CA VAL A 287 -14.66 -3.15 20.99
C VAL A 287 -16.11 -3.27 20.56
N ASP A 288 -16.80 -2.14 20.54
CA ASP A 288 -18.14 -1.98 19.99
C ASP A 288 -18.09 -1.19 18.67
N ALA A 289 -18.81 -1.65 17.66
CA ALA A 289 -18.96 -0.94 16.41
C ALA A 289 -20.29 -1.31 15.74
N THR A 290 -20.94 -0.31 15.14
CA THR A 290 -22.15 -0.50 14.35
C THR A 290 -21.92 0.01 12.94
N LEU A 291 -22.12 -0.86 11.95
CA LEU A 291 -21.98 -0.57 10.54
C LEU A 291 -23.37 -0.67 9.89
N ALA A 292 -23.93 0.47 9.54
CA ALA A 292 -25.24 0.55 8.91
C ALA A 292 -25.14 0.36 7.40
N PRO A 293 -26.19 -0.16 6.72
CA PRO A 293 -26.33 -0.05 5.28
C PRO A 293 -26.48 1.43 4.88
N ASP A 294 -26.32 1.71 3.59
CA ASP A 294 -26.42 3.06 3.00
C ASP A 294 -25.34 4.07 3.48
N ALA A 295 -24.31 3.60 4.17
CA ALA A 295 -23.26 4.44 4.73
C ALA A 295 -21.87 3.81 4.57
N VAL A 296 -20.88 4.66 4.35
CA VAL A 296 -19.45 4.29 4.39
C VAL A 296 -18.90 4.53 5.79
N THR A 297 -18.49 3.47 6.47
CA THR A 297 -17.84 3.55 7.79
C THR A 297 -16.33 3.38 7.65
N VAL A 298 -15.54 4.33 8.17
CA VAL A 298 -14.08 4.19 8.23
C VAL A 298 -13.64 3.80 9.64
N LEU A 299 -12.87 2.72 9.74
CA LEU A 299 -12.16 2.32 10.95
C LEU A 299 -10.83 3.07 10.98
N GLY A 300 -10.74 4.15 11.76
CA GLY A 300 -9.58 5.02 11.86
C GLY A 300 -8.72 4.72 13.10
N GLY A 301 -7.47 5.16 13.08
CA GLY A 301 -6.55 5.03 14.22
C GLY A 301 -5.10 4.76 13.77
N PRO A 302 -4.12 4.84 14.69
CA PRO A 302 -2.72 4.62 14.37
C PRO A 302 -2.45 3.19 13.89
N SER A 303 -1.27 2.97 13.31
CA SER A 303 -0.80 1.62 12.96
C SER A 303 -0.75 0.74 14.21
N GLY A 304 -1.22 -0.51 14.09
CA GLY A 304 -1.30 -1.43 15.23
C GLY A 304 -2.53 -1.25 16.14
N ALA A 305 -3.43 -0.27 15.88
CA ALA A 305 -4.62 -0.04 16.71
C ALA A 305 -5.70 -1.14 16.65
N GLY A 306 -5.52 -2.17 15.80
CA GLY A 306 -6.47 -3.28 15.67
C GLY A 306 -7.50 -3.15 14.53
N LYS A 307 -7.37 -2.14 13.66
CA LYS A 307 -8.32 -1.87 12.54
C LYS A 307 -8.53 -3.08 11.64
N SER A 308 -7.46 -3.63 11.08
CA SER A 308 -7.49 -4.82 10.21
C SER A 308 -8.02 -6.06 10.93
N THR A 309 -7.71 -6.20 12.24
CA THR A 309 -8.22 -7.29 13.07
C THR A 309 -9.74 -7.17 13.27
N LEU A 310 -10.24 -5.96 13.56
CA LEU A 310 -11.69 -5.72 13.66
C LEU A 310 -12.38 -6.03 12.33
N LEU A 311 -11.85 -5.51 11.23
CA LEU A 311 -12.39 -5.73 9.90
C LEU A 311 -12.43 -7.23 9.53
N ALA A 312 -11.33 -7.96 9.75
CA ALA A 312 -11.24 -9.40 9.51
C ALA A 312 -12.22 -10.21 10.40
N THR A 313 -12.45 -9.75 11.64
CA THR A 313 -13.41 -10.41 12.54
C THR A 313 -14.84 -10.16 12.10
N LEU A 314 -15.19 -8.94 11.69
CA LEU A 314 -16.48 -8.61 11.09
C LEU A 314 -16.74 -9.43 9.82
N GLY A 315 -15.70 -9.66 9.00
CA GLY A 315 -15.74 -10.49 7.81
C GLY A 315 -15.70 -12.01 8.05
N GLY A 316 -15.59 -12.46 9.31
CA GLY A 316 -15.53 -13.88 9.65
C GLY A 316 -14.20 -14.58 9.34
N LEU A 317 -13.17 -13.84 8.94
CA LEU A 317 -11.82 -14.35 8.67
C LEU A 317 -11.02 -14.58 9.96
N GLN A 318 -11.36 -13.83 11.02
CA GLN A 318 -10.78 -13.96 12.35
C GLN A 318 -11.88 -14.34 13.35
N ARG A 319 -11.62 -15.37 14.18
CA ARG A 319 -12.53 -15.76 15.25
C ARG A 319 -12.31 -14.86 16.47
N PRO A 320 -13.37 -14.28 17.08
CA PRO A 320 -13.24 -13.56 18.33
C PRO A 320 -12.91 -14.49 19.49
N THR A 321 -12.14 -13.98 20.47
CA THR A 321 -11.86 -14.66 21.75
C THR A 321 -13.03 -14.47 22.73
N ALA A 322 -13.66 -13.28 22.71
CA ALA A 322 -14.88 -12.96 23.45
C ALA A 322 -15.72 -11.94 22.67
N GLY A 323 -16.99 -11.78 23.06
CA GLY A 323 -17.95 -10.97 22.32
C GLY A 323 -18.45 -11.66 21.08
N GLU A 324 -19.20 -10.95 20.27
CA GLU A 324 -19.80 -11.52 19.05
C GLU A 324 -19.98 -10.49 17.94
N VAL A 325 -20.08 -11.00 16.71
CA VAL A 325 -20.52 -10.23 15.53
C VAL A 325 -21.95 -10.63 15.20
N ARG A 326 -22.84 -9.63 15.13
CA ARG A 326 -24.29 -9.78 14.82
C ARG A 326 -24.61 -9.19 13.44
N GLY A 327 -25.76 -9.57 12.90
CA GLY A 327 -26.33 -9.00 11.67
C GLY A 327 -26.50 -10.01 10.53
N LEU A 328 -25.68 -11.05 10.42
CA LEU A 328 -25.75 -12.05 9.33
C LEU A 328 -26.56 -13.31 9.67
N GLY A 329 -27.42 -13.25 10.71
CA GLY A 329 -28.24 -14.36 11.16
C GLY A 329 -27.47 -15.41 12.01
N MET A 330 -26.18 -15.51 11.82
CA MET A 330 -25.25 -16.29 12.64
C MET A 330 -23.88 -15.61 12.62
N PRO A 331 -23.00 -15.90 13.60
CA PRO A 331 -21.64 -15.36 13.63
C PRO A 331 -20.87 -15.67 12.35
N PRO A 332 -20.26 -14.68 11.67
CA PRO A 332 -19.63 -14.85 10.35
C PRO A 332 -18.59 -15.98 10.30
N HIS A 333 -17.76 -16.12 11.35
CA HIS A 333 -16.74 -17.17 11.45
C HIS A 333 -17.31 -18.62 11.56
N ARG A 334 -18.62 -18.77 11.73
CA ARG A 334 -19.32 -20.06 11.75
C ARG A 334 -20.07 -20.35 10.45
N MET A 335 -20.14 -19.38 9.55
CA MET A 335 -20.76 -19.55 8.24
C MET A 335 -19.93 -20.49 7.38
N ARG A 336 -20.59 -21.26 6.51
CA ARG A 336 -19.90 -22.01 5.45
C ARG A 336 -19.29 -21.02 4.46
N SER A 337 -18.07 -21.27 3.98
CA SER A 337 -17.32 -20.35 3.10
C SER A 337 -18.14 -19.84 1.90
N ARG A 338 -18.90 -20.70 1.22
CA ARG A 338 -19.75 -20.30 0.10
C ARG A 338 -20.88 -19.34 0.53
N ALA A 339 -21.48 -19.57 1.70
CA ALA A 339 -22.56 -18.73 2.22
C ALA A 339 -22.00 -17.36 2.66
N LEU A 340 -20.84 -17.35 3.29
CA LEU A 340 -20.13 -16.14 3.66
C LEU A 340 -19.73 -15.33 2.42
N ALA A 341 -19.06 -15.95 1.45
CA ALA A 341 -18.66 -15.33 0.19
C ALA A 341 -19.84 -14.80 -0.65
N ALA A 342 -21.05 -15.30 -0.43
CA ALA A 342 -22.24 -14.78 -1.11
C ALA A 342 -22.75 -13.45 -0.53
N VAL A 343 -22.29 -13.04 0.66
CA VAL A 343 -22.74 -11.83 1.35
C VAL A 343 -21.63 -10.86 1.67
N VAL A 344 -20.38 -11.33 1.82
CA VAL A 344 -19.22 -10.53 2.18
C VAL A 344 -18.24 -10.45 1.01
N GLY A 345 -17.92 -9.24 0.57
CA GLY A 345 -16.77 -8.90 -0.27
C GLY A 345 -15.62 -8.47 0.61
N TRP A 346 -14.44 -9.00 0.35
CA TRP A 346 -13.23 -8.72 1.10
C TRP A 346 -12.10 -8.22 0.20
N VAL A 347 -11.51 -7.08 0.54
CA VAL A 347 -10.30 -6.56 -0.11
C VAL A 347 -9.17 -6.55 0.92
N PRO A 348 -8.15 -7.41 0.77
CA PRO A 348 -7.01 -7.43 1.69
C PRO A 348 -6.07 -6.24 1.50
N GLN A 349 -5.29 -5.92 2.52
CA GLN A 349 -4.25 -4.87 2.46
C GLN A 349 -3.23 -5.15 1.34
N ASN A 350 -2.75 -6.39 1.22
CA ASN A 350 -1.98 -6.83 0.05
C ASN A 350 -2.92 -7.54 -0.93
N PRO A 351 -3.17 -6.96 -2.13
CA PRO A 351 -4.07 -7.54 -3.13
C PRO A 351 -3.72 -8.97 -3.54
N GLU A 352 -2.43 -9.30 -3.60
CA GLU A 352 -1.95 -10.62 -4.04
C GLU A 352 -2.42 -11.76 -3.14
N HIS A 353 -2.69 -11.47 -1.87
CA HIS A 353 -3.24 -12.48 -0.94
C HIS A 353 -4.69 -12.86 -1.27
N GLY A 354 -5.37 -12.10 -2.13
CA GLY A 354 -6.74 -12.36 -2.56
C GLY A 354 -6.86 -13.06 -3.91
N PHE A 355 -5.79 -13.11 -4.71
CA PHE A 355 -5.86 -13.63 -6.08
C PHE A 355 -5.89 -15.16 -6.12
N LEU A 356 -6.86 -15.69 -6.86
CA LEU A 356 -7.16 -17.12 -6.99
C LEU A 356 -6.84 -17.66 -8.38
N THR A 357 -6.67 -16.79 -9.38
CA THR A 357 -6.57 -17.18 -10.79
C THR A 357 -5.32 -16.61 -11.44
N THR A 358 -5.04 -17.06 -12.66
CA THR A 358 -3.89 -16.60 -13.46
C THR A 358 -4.26 -15.62 -14.56
N ARG A 359 -5.54 -15.19 -14.62
CA ARG A 359 -6.04 -14.20 -15.57
C ARG A 359 -6.91 -13.17 -14.88
N VAL A 360 -6.72 -11.90 -15.21
CA VAL A 360 -7.46 -10.76 -14.67
C VAL A 360 -8.98 -10.93 -14.84
N ARG A 361 -9.45 -11.34 -16.03
CA ARG A 361 -10.89 -11.57 -16.27
C ARG A 361 -11.48 -12.70 -15.44
N ASP A 362 -10.70 -13.76 -15.21
CA ASP A 362 -11.13 -14.90 -14.42
C ASP A 362 -11.17 -14.54 -12.93
N GLU A 363 -10.27 -13.64 -12.48
CA GLU A 363 -10.22 -13.15 -11.12
C GLU A 363 -11.49 -12.37 -10.77
N VAL A 364 -11.96 -11.47 -11.65
CA VAL A 364 -13.23 -10.74 -11.47
C VAL A 364 -14.41 -11.71 -11.31
N ALA A 365 -14.40 -12.83 -12.03
CA ALA A 365 -15.47 -13.82 -11.97
C ALA A 365 -15.29 -14.90 -10.89
N ALA A 366 -14.15 -14.92 -10.19
CA ALA A 366 -13.76 -16.02 -9.30
C ALA A 366 -14.75 -16.26 -8.15
N THR A 367 -15.26 -15.20 -7.54
CA THR A 367 -16.26 -15.30 -6.45
C THR A 367 -17.68 -15.40 -6.98
N SER A 368 -18.03 -14.69 -8.04
CA SER A 368 -19.40 -14.60 -8.56
C SER A 368 -19.91 -15.94 -9.10
N ARG A 369 -19.08 -16.69 -9.82
CA ARG A 369 -19.43 -18.02 -10.36
C ARG A 369 -19.86 -19.02 -9.28
N PRO A 370 -19.06 -19.27 -8.21
CA PRO A 370 -19.46 -20.20 -7.15
C PRO A 370 -20.72 -19.79 -6.38
N VAL A 371 -21.00 -18.49 -6.26
CA VAL A 371 -22.17 -18.00 -5.54
C VAL A 371 -23.41 -17.86 -6.43
N GLY A 372 -23.26 -18.08 -7.75
CA GLY A 372 -24.37 -18.09 -8.71
C GLY A 372 -24.85 -16.69 -9.11
N VAL A 373 -23.95 -15.73 -9.15
CA VAL A 373 -24.20 -14.35 -9.61
C VAL A 373 -23.60 -14.16 -10.99
N ASP A 374 -24.41 -13.69 -11.93
CA ASP A 374 -23.94 -13.32 -13.26
C ASP A 374 -23.29 -11.93 -13.22
N VAL A 375 -22.14 -11.79 -13.88
CA VAL A 375 -21.29 -10.59 -13.85
C VAL A 375 -20.89 -10.20 -15.26
N ASP A 376 -21.12 -8.96 -15.60
CA ASP A 376 -20.53 -8.35 -16.78
C ASP A 376 -19.06 -8.00 -16.49
N VAL A 377 -18.17 -8.97 -16.73
CA VAL A 377 -16.73 -8.86 -16.47
C VAL A 377 -16.12 -7.74 -17.30
N ASP A 378 -16.55 -7.58 -18.54
CA ASP A 378 -15.99 -6.58 -19.44
C ASP A 378 -16.39 -5.16 -18.99
N ALA A 379 -17.59 -4.95 -18.51
CA ALA A 379 -18.03 -3.67 -17.93
C ALA A 379 -17.24 -3.33 -16.64
N VAL A 380 -17.02 -4.31 -15.76
CA VAL A 380 -16.20 -4.12 -14.55
C VAL A 380 -14.77 -3.75 -14.92
N LEU A 381 -14.15 -4.48 -15.84
CA LEU A 381 -12.77 -4.22 -16.27
C LEU A 381 -12.63 -2.85 -16.96
N ALA A 382 -13.57 -2.49 -17.82
CA ALA A 382 -13.57 -1.19 -18.52
C ALA A 382 -13.66 -0.03 -17.51
N HIS A 383 -14.55 -0.15 -16.50
CA HIS A 383 -14.69 0.90 -15.48
C HIS A 383 -13.45 1.03 -14.57
N LEU A 384 -12.74 -0.08 -14.34
CA LEU A 384 -11.47 -0.08 -13.57
C LEU A 384 -10.24 0.26 -14.42
N GLY A 385 -10.40 0.48 -15.74
CA GLY A 385 -9.28 0.72 -16.66
C GLY A 385 -8.34 -0.49 -16.78
N LEU A 386 -8.90 -1.71 -16.72
CA LEU A 386 -8.18 -2.98 -16.82
C LEU A 386 -8.54 -3.79 -18.07
N ASP A 387 -9.36 -3.24 -18.97
CA ASP A 387 -9.84 -3.89 -20.18
C ASP A 387 -8.70 -4.42 -21.07
N ARG A 388 -7.62 -3.65 -21.24
CA ARG A 388 -6.45 -4.04 -22.02
C ARG A 388 -5.58 -5.11 -21.35
N LEU A 389 -5.82 -5.38 -20.09
CA LEU A 389 -5.08 -6.32 -19.25
C LEU A 389 -5.92 -7.57 -18.91
N ALA A 390 -7.08 -7.74 -19.55
CA ALA A 390 -8.03 -8.82 -19.25
C ALA A 390 -7.40 -10.23 -19.25
N ASP A 391 -6.46 -10.48 -20.15
CA ASP A 391 -5.76 -11.77 -20.29
C ASP A 391 -4.40 -11.80 -19.56
N ALA A 392 -4.00 -10.70 -18.92
CA ALA A 392 -2.74 -10.64 -18.16
C ALA A 392 -2.82 -11.48 -16.87
N ASN A 393 -1.66 -11.85 -16.36
CA ASN A 393 -1.57 -12.50 -15.04
C ASN A 393 -1.69 -11.44 -13.93
N PRO A 394 -2.60 -11.59 -12.94
CA PRO A 394 -2.76 -10.68 -11.79
C PRO A 394 -1.47 -10.31 -11.07
N TYR A 395 -0.57 -11.27 -10.90
CA TYR A 395 0.72 -11.06 -10.23
C TYR A 395 1.75 -10.27 -11.07
N ARG A 396 1.44 -9.96 -12.35
CA ARG A 396 2.29 -9.15 -13.23
C ARG A 396 1.75 -7.73 -13.44
N LEU A 397 0.68 -7.40 -12.76
CA LEU A 397 0.10 -6.06 -12.73
C LEU A 397 0.94 -5.14 -11.83
N SER A 398 0.90 -3.84 -12.11
CA SER A 398 1.40 -2.84 -11.16
C SER A 398 0.55 -2.83 -9.87
N GLY A 399 1.10 -2.36 -8.76
CA GLY A 399 0.41 -2.33 -7.47
C GLY A 399 -0.96 -1.63 -7.53
N GLY A 400 -1.07 -0.52 -8.28
CA GLY A 400 -2.35 0.16 -8.50
C GLY A 400 -3.34 -0.65 -9.34
N GLU A 401 -2.87 -1.35 -10.39
CA GLU A 401 -3.70 -2.26 -11.19
C GLU A 401 -4.18 -3.45 -10.36
N GLN A 402 -3.30 -4.05 -9.53
CA GLN A 402 -3.64 -5.14 -8.62
C GLN A 402 -4.73 -4.72 -7.62
N ARG A 403 -4.63 -3.51 -7.08
CA ARG A 403 -5.60 -3.00 -6.10
C ARG A 403 -6.97 -2.75 -6.74
N ARG A 404 -6.99 -2.17 -7.96
CA ARG A 404 -8.23 -2.04 -8.73
C ARG A 404 -8.85 -3.40 -9.06
N LEU A 405 -8.02 -4.38 -9.42
CA LEU A 405 -8.49 -5.75 -9.67
C LEU A 405 -9.09 -6.38 -8.41
N ALA A 406 -8.41 -6.28 -7.26
CA ALA A 406 -8.91 -6.82 -5.99
C ALA A 406 -10.26 -6.20 -5.60
N LEU A 407 -10.41 -4.87 -5.80
CA LEU A 407 -11.68 -4.18 -5.58
C LEU A 407 -12.77 -4.72 -6.52
N GLY A 408 -12.48 -4.83 -7.83
CA GLY A 408 -13.43 -5.36 -8.81
C GLY A 408 -13.84 -6.80 -8.50
N ALA A 409 -12.90 -7.66 -8.13
CA ALA A 409 -13.17 -9.05 -7.76
C ALA A 409 -14.05 -9.15 -6.50
N ALA A 410 -13.81 -8.30 -5.50
CA ALA A 410 -14.60 -8.25 -4.27
C ALA A 410 -16.01 -7.72 -4.48
N LEU A 411 -16.22 -6.85 -5.47
CA LEU A 411 -17.51 -6.22 -5.77
C LEU A 411 -18.31 -6.95 -6.86
N ALA A 412 -17.66 -7.73 -7.71
CA ALA A 412 -18.28 -8.36 -8.88
C ALA A 412 -19.54 -9.19 -8.56
N HIS A 413 -19.57 -9.86 -7.43
CA HIS A 413 -20.74 -10.62 -6.98
C HIS A 413 -21.77 -9.76 -6.21
N ARG A 414 -21.58 -8.45 -6.15
CA ARG A 414 -22.48 -7.46 -5.52
C ARG A 414 -22.83 -7.84 -4.08
N PRO A 415 -21.85 -7.90 -3.17
CA PRO A 415 -22.06 -8.32 -1.79
C PRO A 415 -22.95 -7.34 -1.02
N SER A 416 -23.65 -7.83 0.02
CA SER A 416 -24.41 -6.98 0.95
C SER A 416 -23.49 -6.29 1.99
N VAL A 417 -22.29 -6.82 2.20
CA VAL A 417 -21.27 -6.29 3.10
C VAL A 417 -19.95 -6.22 2.34
N LEU A 418 -19.34 -5.04 2.27
CA LEU A 418 -18.03 -4.82 1.64
C LEU A 418 -17.03 -4.33 2.68
N LEU A 419 -15.97 -5.09 2.86
CA LEU A 419 -14.91 -4.82 3.84
C LEU A 419 -13.57 -4.65 3.14
N LEU A 420 -12.90 -3.51 3.36
CA LEU A 420 -11.67 -3.14 2.66
C LEU A 420 -10.58 -2.78 3.66
N ASP A 421 -9.42 -3.44 3.53
CA ASP A 421 -8.26 -3.14 4.37
C ASP A 421 -7.26 -2.28 3.62
N GLU A 422 -7.10 -1.02 4.06
CA GLU A 422 -6.25 0.02 3.48
C GLU A 422 -6.43 0.20 1.95
N PRO A 423 -7.67 0.42 1.45
CA PRO A 423 -7.97 0.38 0.02
C PRO A 423 -7.32 1.50 -0.81
N THR A 424 -6.94 2.63 -0.18
CA THR A 424 -6.42 3.82 -0.85
C THR A 424 -4.91 4.04 -0.66
N VAL A 425 -4.23 3.17 0.08
CA VAL A 425 -2.79 3.29 0.34
C VAL A 425 -1.99 3.15 -0.95
N GLY A 426 -1.01 4.06 -1.18
CA GLY A 426 -0.15 4.04 -2.35
C GLY A 426 -0.89 4.29 -3.67
N GLN A 427 -2.04 4.97 -3.65
CA GLN A 427 -2.80 5.25 -4.86
C GLN A 427 -2.58 6.67 -5.37
N ASP A 428 -2.55 6.83 -6.69
CA ASP A 428 -2.69 8.14 -7.32
C ASP A 428 -4.12 8.69 -7.14
N ARG A 429 -4.30 10.00 -7.42
CA ARG A 429 -5.59 10.67 -7.27
C ARG A 429 -6.71 10.04 -8.08
N GLY A 430 -6.42 9.58 -9.31
CA GLY A 430 -7.42 8.97 -10.20
C GLY A 430 -7.89 7.61 -9.65
N THR A 431 -6.96 6.76 -9.25
CA THR A 431 -7.26 5.46 -8.63
C THR A 431 -7.97 5.65 -7.28
N TRP A 432 -7.56 6.63 -6.46
CA TRP A 432 -8.23 6.98 -5.22
C TRP A 432 -9.70 7.36 -5.46
N ALA A 433 -9.96 8.23 -6.45
CA ALA A 433 -11.31 8.66 -6.80
C ALA A 433 -12.21 7.49 -7.24
N ALA A 434 -11.65 6.55 -8.02
CA ALA A 434 -12.36 5.34 -8.42
C ALA A 434 -12.68 4.46 -7.21
N VAL A 435 -11.71 4.18 -6.32
CA VAL A 435 -11.92 3.35 -5.12
C VAL A 435 -12.97 3.98 -4.21
N ALA A 436 -12.84 5.27 -3.89
CA ALA A 436 -13.81 6.00 -3.07
C ALA A 436 -15.21 6.03 -3.72
N GLY A 437 -15.27 6.18 -5.05
CA GLY A 437 -16.52 6.13 -5.81
C GLY A 437 -17.20 4.77 -5.75
N TRP A 438 -16.46 3.68 -5.89
CA TRP A 438 -17.00 2.33 -5.74
C TRP A 438 -17.55 2.07 -4.33
N MET A 439 -16.84 2.53 -3.29
CA MET A 439 -17.30 2.42 -1.90
C MET A 439 -18.61 3.18 -1.69
N ARG A 440 -18.68 4.44 -2.15
CA ARG A 440 -19.85 5.31 -2.01
C ARG A 440 -21.04 4.75 -2.80
N ALA A 441 -20.82 4.32 -4.03
CA ALA A 441 -21.89 3.74 -4.86
C ALA A 441 -22.42 2.41 -4.29
N ALA A 442 -21.56 1.57 -3.71
CA ALA A 442 -21.99 0.34 -3.03
C ALA A 442 -22.85 0.65 -1.79
N ALA A 443 -22.45 1.65 -0.99
CA ALA A 443 -23.23 2.13 0.16
C ALA A 443 -24.59 2.68 -0.31
N HIS A 444 -24.64 3.65 -1.23
CA HIS A 444 -25.88 4.17 -1.81
C HIS A 444 -26.75 3.09 -2.44
N GLY A 445 -26.13 2.01 -2.91
CA GLY A 445 -26.81 0.82 -3.39
C GLY A 445 -27.49 0.00 -2.30
N GLY A 446 -27.24 0.29 -1.04
CA GLY A 446 -27.78 -0.39 0.15
C GLY A 446 -26.83 -1.44 0.75
N ALA A 447 -25.55 -1.46 0.41
CA ALA A 447 -24.57 -2.32 1.07
C ALA A 447 -24.08 -1.69 2.38
N VAL A 448 -23.63 -2.52 3.33
CA VAL A 448 -22.78 -2.11 4.43
C VAL A 448 -21.36 -2.00 3.90
N VAL A 449 -20.75 -0.83 3.99
CA VAL A 449 -19.35 -0.61 3.53
C VAL A 449 -18.50 -0.19 4.69
N ALA A 450 -17.39 -0.91 4.93
CA ALA A 450 -16.40 -0.51 5.92
C ALA A 450 -14.98 -0.61 5.37
N ALA A 451 -14.17 0.41 5.66
CA ALA A 451 -12.75 0.43 5.33
C ALA A 451 -11.89 0.68 6.57
N ALA A 452 -10.88 -0.15 6.79
CA ALA A 452 -9.80 0.19 7.70
C ALA A 452 -8.85 1.14 6.95
N SER A 453 -8.61 2.33 7.48
CA SER A 453 -7.67 3.26 6.83
C SER A 453 -7.10 4.31 7.79
N HIS A 454 -5.90 4.78 7.45
CA HIS A 454 -5.27 5.96 8.04
C HIS A 454 -5.27 7.15 7.08
N ASP A 455 -5.85 7.01 5.87
CA ASP A 455 -5.95 8.06 4.87
C ASP A 455 -6.95 9.14 5.31
N SER A 456 -6.44 10.33 5.63
CA SER A 456 -7.25 11.47 6.08
C SER A 456 -8.28 11.92 5.03
N ALA A 457 -7.97 11.79 3.73
CA ALA A 457 -8.91 12.11 2.67
C ALA A 457 -10.11 11.14 2.68
N LEU A 458 -9.86 9.85 2.85
CA LEU A 458 -10.92 8.85 2.94
C LEU A 458 -11.75 9.02 4.23
N VAL A 459 -11.08 9.30 5.36
CA VAL A 459 -11.76 9.60 6.65
C VAL A 459 -12.68 10.81 6.52
N SER A 460 -12.27 11.85 5.77
CA SER A 460 -13.07 13.05 5.57
C SER A 460 -14.30 12.84 4.68
N CYS A 461 -14.30 11.81 3.82
CA CYS A 461 -15.41 11.47 2.94
C CYS A 461 -16.35 10.40 3.54
N ALA A 462 -16.04 9.88 4.75
CA ALA A 462 -16.82 8.84 5.40
C ALA A 462 -18.07 9.41 6.10
N ASP A 463 -19.17 8.67 6.07
CA ASP A 463 -20.39 9.00 6.80
C ASP A 463 -20.20 8.74 8.31
N HIS A 464 -19.47 7.69 8.66
CA HIS A 464 -19.17 7.32 10.05
C HIS A 464 -17.69 6.98 10.22
N VAL A 465 -17.16 7.32 11.40
CA VAL A 465 -15.79 6.99 11.77
C VAL A 465 -15.78 6.29 13.13
N VAL A 466 -15.31 5.05 13.15
CA VAL A 466 -15.00 4.30 14.37
C VAL A 466 -13.51 4.44 14.66
N ARG A 467 -13.15 5.11 15.74
CA ARG A 467 -11.74 5.33 16.10
C ARG A 467 -11.25 4.27 17.06
N LEU A 468 -10.11 3.67 16.75
CA LEU A 468 -9.43 2.68 17.58
C LEU A 468 -8.09 3.21 18.05
N ALA A 469 -7.73 2.87 19.28
CA ALA A 469 -6.39 3.04 19.85
C ALA A 469 -6.10 1.88 20.81
N ASP A 470 -4.94 1.27 20.72
CA ASP A 470 -4.49 0.17 21.57
C ASP A 470 -5.52 -0.98 21.71
N GLY A 471 -6.17 -1.32 20.60
CA GLY A 471 -7.17 -2.37 20.53
C GLY A 471 -8.53 -2.05 21.20
N ARG A 472 -8.83 -0.78 21.47
CA ARG A 472 -10.09 -0.31 22.11
C ARG A 472 -10.72 0.80 21.27
N ASN A 473 -12.00 1.07 21.52
CA ASN A 473 -12.61 2.29 21.01
C ASN A 473 -11.91 3.50 21.65
N ALA A 474 -11.39 4.38 20.81
CA ALA A 474 -10.86 5.66 21.27
C ALA A 474 -12.01 6.58 21.67
N VAL A 475 -11.94 7.16 22.87
CA VAL A 475 -12.89 8.19 23.31
C VAL A 475 -12.69 9.40 22.36
N PRO A 476 -13.76 10.00 21.79
CA PRO A 476 -13.62 11.19 20.98
C PRO A 476 -12.88 12.27 21.79
N ALA A 477 -11.79 12.81 21.24
CA ALA A 477 -11.15 13.97 21.84
C ALA A 477 -12.18 15.09 21.97
N PRO A 478 -12.23 15.83 23.11
CA PRO A 478 -13.13 16.96 23.26
C PRO A 478 -12.90 17.91 22.08
N ARG A 479 -13.99 18.28 21.39
CA ARG A 479 -13.92 19.30 20.34
C ARG A 479 -13.36 20.57 20.98
N VAL A 480 -12.19 21.01 20.51
CA VAL A 480 -11.71 22.35 20.80
C VAL A 480 -12.69 23.26 20.04
N GLU A 481 -13.61 23.89 20.74
CA GLU A 481 -14.40 24.98 20.19
C GLU A 481 -13.40 26.07 19.77
N GLU A 482 -13.27 26.27 18.47
CA GLU A 482 -12.59 27.44 17.96
C GLU A 482 -13.36 28.68 18.52
N ALA A 483 -12.72 29.34 19.47
CA ALA A 483 -13.20 30.65 19.95
C ALA A 483 -13.28 31.60 18.77
N ARG A 484 -14.49 32.11 18.51
CA ARG A 484 -14.82 33.13 17.52
C ARG A 484 -14.08 34.44 17.78
#